data_a48c199861368348513b99ae0b8f120a
#
_entry.id   a48c199861368348513b99ae0b8f120a
#
_cell.length_a   1.000
_cell.length_b   1.000
_cell.length_c   1.000
_cell.angle_alpha   90.00
_cell.angle_beta   90.00
_cell.angle_gamma   90.00
#
_symmetry.space_group_name_H-M   'P 1'
#
loop_
_entity.id
_entity.type
_entity.pdbx_description
1 polymer ?
#
loop_
_entity_poly.entity_id
_entity_poly.type
_entity_poly.pdbx_seq_one_letter_code
_entity_poly.pdbx_strand_id
1 'polypeptide(L)'
;MDKLKADSNNYPIRIAKSSLHLLRWTAAWVATTALAGLGPGLIWDYATLPTILVVLVNLGIGFRMILQIKRYVQALDELGQKIFLNAASITLGVGIVCGPSYTLLASQKLLSFQPEIGHLIMLMALTFVAANYAGTRKYR
;
A
#
# COMPACT_ATOMS: atom_id res chain seq x y z
N MET A 1 -8.21 -4.98 -37.99
CA MET A 1 -8.55 -6.16 -37.15
C MET A 1 -7.30 -6.76 -36.46
N ASP A 2 -6.13 -6.76 -37.07
CA ASP A 2 -4.91 -7.33 -36.47
C ASP A 2 -4.34 -6.55 -35.29
N LYS A 3 -4.47 -5.21 -35.27
CA LYS A 3 -4.02 -4.39 -34.13
C LYS A 3 -4.80 -4.65 -32.84
N LEU A 4 -6.11 -4.89 -32.93
CA LEU A 4 -6.97 -5.20 -31.78
C LEU A 4 -6.67 -6.60 -31.20
N LYS A 5 -6.36 -7.59 -32.05
CA LYS A 5 -5.93 -8.93 -31.62
C LYS A 5 -4.54 -8.93 -30.99
N ALA A 6 -3.61 -8.12 -31.50
CA ALA A 6 -2.28 -7.97 -30.93
C ALA A 6 -2.33 -7.26 -29.56
N ASP A 7 -3.23 -6.30 -29.38
CA ASP A 7 -3.40 -5.56 -28.11
C ASP A 7 -4.05 -6.43 -27.04
N SER A 8 -5.04 -7.28 -27.40
CA SER A 8 -5.67 -8.23 -26.48
C SER A 8 -4.71 -9.33 -26.01
N ASN A 9 -3.81 -9.79 -26.87
CA ASN A 9 -2.79 -10.81 -26.51
C ASN A 9 -1.69 -10.24 -25.59
N ASN A 10 -1.41 -8.94 -25.68
CA ASN A 10 -0.38 -8.28 -24.86
C ASN A 10 -0.90 -7.77 -23.50
N TYR A 11 -2.22 -7.70 -23.31
CA TYR A 11 -2.84 -7.22 -22.08
C TYR A 11 -2.39 -8.00 -20.83
N PRO A 12 -2.50 -9.36 -20.78
CA PRO A 12 -2.09 -10.12 -19.60
C PRO A 12 -0.60 -9.99 -19.30
N ILE A 13 0.25 -9.86 -20.33
CA ILE A 13 1.69 -9.69 -20.17
C ILE A 13 2.01 -8.31 -19.59
N ARG A 14 1.32 -7.27 -20.04
CA ARG A 14 1.48 -5.88 -19.52
C ARG A 14 1.09 -5.79 -18.06
N ILE A 15 -0.04 -6.38 -17.67
CA ILE A 15 -0.48 -6.43 -16.28
C ILE A 15 0.49 -7.22 -15.43
N ALA A 16 0.91 -8.40 -15.86
CA ALA A 16 1.87 -9.23 -15.13
C ALA A 16 3.20 -8.49 -14.89
N LYS A 17 3.73 -7.79 -15.89
CA LYS A 17 4.93 -6.96 -15.72
C LYS A 17 4.71 -5.81 -14.75
N SER A 18 3.59 -5.10 -14.85
CA SER A 18 3.29 -3.96 -14.00
C SER A 18 3.07 -4.39 -12.54
N SER A 19 2.37 -5.51 -12.31
CA SER A 19 2.18 -6.07 -10.98
C SER A 19 3.47 -6.57 -10.35
N LEU A 20 4.36 -7.19 -11.15
CA LEU A 20 5.68 -7.62 -10.67
C LEU A 20 6.57 -6.44 -10.26
N HIS A 21 6.56 -5.36 -11.06
CA HIS A 21 7.27 -4.12 -10.69
C HIS A 21 6.70 -3.51 -9.41
N LEU A 22 5.39 -3.44 -9.28
CA LEU A 22 4.74 -2.96 -8.06
C LEU A 22 5.13 -3.82 -6.85
N LEU A 23 5.06 -5.15 -6.98
CA LEU A 23 5.43 -6.08 -5.92
C LEU A 23 6.88 -5.89 -5.46
N ARG A 24 7.83 -5.72 -6.39
CA ARG A 24 9.24 -5.48 -6.05
C ARG A 24 9.44 -4.19 -5.26
N TRP A 25 8.81 -3.09 -5.67
CA TRP A 25 8.91 -1.82 -4.97
C TRP A 25 8.20 -1.84 -3.62
N THR A 26 7.06 -2.52 -3.52
CA THR A 26 6.37 -2.74 -2.25
C THR A 26 7.21 -3.57 -1.29
N ALA A 27 7.81 -4.65 -1.75
CA ALA A 27 8.71 -5.48 -0.94
C ALA A 27 9.94 -4.70 -0.47
N ALA A 28 10.55 -3.89 -1.34
CA ALA A 28 11.67 -3.02 -0.98
C ALA A 28 11.26 -1.97 0.07
N TRP A 29 10.07 -1.38 -0.07
CA TRP A 29 9.56 -0.42 0.90
C TRP A 29 9.29 -1.08 2.26
N VAL A 30 8.68 -2.25 2.30
CA VAL A 30 8.44 -3.01 3.54
C VAL A 30 9.76 -3.38 4.21
N ALA A 31 10.76 -3.85 3.45
CA ALA A 31 12.07 -4.20 3.97
C ALA A 31 12.78 -2.97 4.59
N THR A 32 12.75 -1.82 3.91
CA THR A 32 13.35 -0.59 4.46
C THR A 32 12.55 -0.02 5.63
N THR A 33 11.24 -0.21 5.68
CA THR A 33 10.42 0.15 6.85
C THR A 33 10.77 -0.71 8.06
N ALA A 34 10.92 -2.02 7.86
CA ALA A 34 11.37 -2.93 8.92
C ALA A 34 12.78 -2.55 9.41
N LEU A 35 13.69 -2.22 8.50
CA LEU A 35 15.03 -1.76 8.85
C LEU A 35 15.00 -0.43 9.61
N ALA A 36 14.14 0.52 9.21
CA ALA A 36 13.99 1.80 9.90
C ALA A 36 13.41 1.63 11.31
N GLY A 37 12.49 0.66 11.51
CA GLY A 37 11.88 0.39 12.81
C GLY A 37 12.76 -0.42 13.76
N LEU A 38 13.42 -1.46 13.26
CA LEU A 38 14.22 -2.38 14.08
C LEU A 38 15.71 -1.99 14.14
N GLY A 39 16.23 -1.34 13.10
CA GLY A 39 17.64 -1.00 12.97
C GLY A 39 18.20 -0.17 14.14
N PRO A 40 17.52 0.89 14.60
CA PRO A 40 17.98 1.70 15.71
C PRO A 40 18.29 0.89 16.97
N GLY A 41 17.44 -0.07 17.32
CA GLY A 41 17.63 -0.89 18.52
C GLY A 41 18.57 -2.08 18.34
N LEU A 42 18.75 -2.59 17.09
CA LEU A 42 19.50 -3.83 16.85
C LEU A 42 20.89 -3.61 16.23
N ILE A 43 21.07 -2.52 15.47
CA ILE A 43 22.26 -2.38 14.60
C ILE A 43 23.14 -1.19 14.98
N TRP A 44 22.56 0.00 15.30
CA TRP A 44 23.34 1.22 15.53
C TRP A 44 22.98 1.99 16.80
N ASP A 45 22.39 1.34 17.78
CA ASP A 45 22.16 1.85 19.14
C ASP A 45 21.61 3.30 19.16
N TYR A 46 20.52 3.52 18.42
CA TYR A 46 19.84 4.82 18.29
C TYR A 46 20.69 5.99 17.77
N ALA A 47 21.80 5.72 17.07
CA ALA A 47 22.58 6.77 16.45
C ALA A 47 21.73 7.59 15.46
N THR A 48 21.78 8.92 15.58
CA THR A 48 20.88 9.84 14.85
C THR A 48 21.14 9.84 13.35
N LEU A 49 22.41 9.86 12.91
CA LEU A 49 22.76 9.93 11.48
C LEU A 49 22.26 8.74 10.68
N PRO A 50 22.55 7.47 11.03
CA PRO A 50 22.07 6.34 10.27
C PRO A 50 20.54 6.23 10.30
N THR A 51 19.89 6.61 11.40
CA THR A 51 18.42 6.62 11.50
C THR A 51 17.81 7.60 10.49
N ILE A 52 18.32 8.83 10.40
CA ILE A 52 17.85 9.82 9.43
C ILE A 52 18.07 9.32 8.00
N LEU A 53 19.24 8.75 7.70
CA LEU A 53 19.54 8.25 6.35
C LEU A 53 18.60 7.12 5.94
N VAL A 54 18.31 6.17 6.82
CA VAL A 54 17.39 5.06 6.53
C VAL A 54 15.97 5.57 6.32
N VAL A 55 15.50 6.54 7.12
CA VAL A 55 14.18 7.16 6.95
C VAL A 55 14.08 7.89 5.61
N LEU A 56 15.10 8.66 5.21
CA LEU A 56 15.12 9.34 3.92
C LEU A 56 15.11 8.36 2.74
N VAL A 57 15.88 7.27 2.82
CA VAL A 57 15.87 6.20 1.82
C VAL A 57 14.49 5.53 1.75
N ASN A 58 13.89 5.23 2.89
CA ASN A 58 12.54 4.65 2.96
C ASN A 58 11.50 5.57 2.30
N LEU A 59 11.53 6.87 2.57
CA LEU A 59 10.66 7.85 1.93
C LEU A 59 10.85 7.89 0.41
N GLY A 60 12.09 7.85 -0.07
CA GLY A 60 12.39 7.81 -1.51
C GLY A 60 11.84 6.55 -2.18
N ILE A 61 12.02 5.39 -1.55
CA ILE A 61 11.46 4.12 -2.03
C ILE A 61 9.93 4.15 -2.00
N GLY A 62 9.33 4.69 -0.93
CA GLY A 62 7.88 4.87 -0.81
C GLY A 62 7.32 5.76 -1.92
N PHE A 63 7.97 6.86 -2.24
CA PHE A 63 7.57 7.72 -3.36
C PHE A 63 7.61 6.97 -4.71
N ARG A 64 8.67 6.18 -4.95
CA ARG A 64 8.76 5.33 -6.15
C ARG A 64 7.65 4.28 -6.18
N MET A 65 7.30 3.69 -5.04
CA MET A 65 6.18 2.75 -4.92
C MET A 65 4.85 3.41 -5.33
N ILE A 66 4.58 4.64 -4.88
CA ILE A 66 3.37 5.38 -5.27
C ILE A 66 3.31 5.58 -6.80
N LEU A 67 4.43 5.91 -7.44
CA LEU A 67 4.49 6.03 -8.90
C LEU A 67 4.21 4.69 -9.61
N GLN A 68 4.65 3.57 -9.02
CA GLN A 68 4.35 2.24 -9.57
C GLN A 68 2.87 1.87 -9.39
N ILE A 69 2.23 2.24 -8.27
CA ILE A 69 0.78 2.08 -8.08
C ILE A 69 0.03 2.82 -9.19
N LYS A 70 0.39 4.07 -9.46
CA LYS A 70 -0.20 4.85 -10.56
C LYS A 70 -0.07 4.14 -11.91
N ARG A 71 1.13 3.64 -12.23
CA ARG A 71 1.38 2.91 -13.50
C ARG A 71 0.60 1.60 -13.57
N TYR A 72 0.50 0.88 -12.46
CA TYR A 72 -0.29 -0.34 -12.36
C TYR A 72 -1.77 -0.07 -12.64
N VAL A 73 -2.35 0.95 -12.00
CA VAL A 73 -3.75 1.33 -12.23
C VAL A 73 -4.00 1.72 -13.69
N GLN A 74 -3.09 2.47 -14.30
CA GLN A 74 -3.17 2.84 -15.72
C GLN A 74 -3.03 1.65 -16.69
N ALA A 75 -2.43 0.56 -16.26
CA ALA A 75 -2.31 -0.66 -17.04
C ALA A 75 -3.57 -1.54 -16.99
N LEU A 76 -4.44 -1.34 -15.99
CA LEU A 76 -5.72 -2.04 -15.87
C LEU A 76 -6.70 -1.58 -16.95
N ASP A 77 -7.64 -2.47 -17.30
CA ASP A 77 -8.81 -2.11 -18.09
C ASP A 77 -9.77 -1.20 -17.31
N GLU A 78 -10.77 -0.64 -17.98
CA GLU A 78 -11.74 0.28 -17.35
C GLU A 78 -12.43 -0.33 -16.14
N LEU A 79 -12.79 -1.63 -16.21
CA LEU A 79 -13.42 -2.33 -15.10
C LEU A 79 -12.45 -2.50 -13.93
N GLY A 80 -11.21 -2.92 -14.19
CA GLY A 80 -10.16 -3.06 -13.18
C GLY A 80 -9.84 -1.74 -12.49
N GLN A 81 -9.75 -0.63 -13.26
CA GLN A 81 -9.57 0.71 -12.71
C GLN A 81 -10.73 1.09 -11.79
N LYS A 82 -11.96 0.85 -12.21
CA LYS A 82 -13.17 1.15 -11.42
C LYS A 82 -13.19 0.37 -10.11
N ILE A 83 -12.86 -0.92 -10.15
CA ILE A 83 -12.80 -1.78 -8.96
C ILE A 83 -11.70 -1.26 -8.01
N PHE A 84 -10.50 -0.97 -8.53
CA PHE A 84 -9.38 -0.47 -7.75
C PHE A 84 -9.70 0.87 -7.09
N LEU A 85 -10.24 1.83 -7.83
CA LEU A 85 -10.59 3.16 -7.32
C LEU A 85 -11.70 3.08 -6.27
N ASN A 86 -12.70 2.23 -6.47
CA ASN A 86 -13.76 2.01 -5.49
C ASN A 86 -13.19 1.41 -4.18
N ALA A 87 -12.33 0.41 -4.28
CA ALA A 87 -11.65 -0.17 -3.12
C ALA A 87 -10.77 0.87 -2.39
N ALA A 88 -10.03 1.70 -3.13
CA ALA A 88 -9.22 2.77 -2.58
C ALA A 88 -10.08 3.84 -1.87
N SER A 89 -11.23 4.21 -2.43
CA SER A 89 -12.15 5.18 -1.83
C SER A 89 -12.75 4.66 -0.53
N ILE A 90 -13.16 3.39 -0.48
CA ILE A 90 -13.66 2.74 0.75
C ILE A 90 -12.56 2.71 1.81
N THR A 91 -11.34 2.32 1.42
CA THR A 91 -10.19 2.26 2.33
C THR A 91 -9.85 3.62 2.90
N LEU A 92 -9.84 4.65 2.06
CA LEU A 92 -9.61 6.03 2.50
C LEU A 92 -10.69 6.48 3.49
N GLY A 93 -11.97 6.20 3.19
CA GLY A 93 -13.09 6.50 4.10
C GLY A 93 -12.93 5.82 5.46
N VAL A 94 -12.58 4.53 5.48
CA VAL A 94 -12.30 3.79 6.72
C VAL A 94 -11.13 4.43 7.48
N GLY A 95 -10.05 4.80 6.78
CA GLY A 95 -8.90 5.45 7.40
C GLY A 95 -9.26 6.79 8.06
N ILE A 96 -10.05 7.62 7.37
CA ILE A 96 -10.49 8.93 7.86
C ILE A 96 -11.42 8.79 9.07
N VAL A 97 -12.31 7.80 9.09
CA VAL A 97 -13.26 7.59 10.20
C VAL A 97 -12.59 6.89 11.38
N CYS A 98 -11.87 5.80 11.12
CA CYS A 98 -11.27 4.99 12.19
C CYS A 98 -10.03 5.64 12.79
N GLY A 99 -9.26 6.42 12.03
CA GLY A 99 -8.04 7.07 12.51
C GLY A 99 -8.26 7.99 13.70
N PRO A 100 -9.10 9.03 13.59
CA PRO A 100 -9.42 9.91 14.71
C PRO A 100 -10.11 9.17 15.85
N SER A 101 -11.03 8.24 15.55
CA SER A 101 -11.71 7.43 16.58
C SER A 101 -10.71 6.59 17.38
N TYR A 102 -9.72 6.00 16.72
CA TYR A 102 -8.66 5.25 17.36
C TYR A 102 -7.80 6.12 18.29
N THR A 103 -7.45 7.33 17.84
CA THR A 103 -6.70 8.30 18.64
C THR A 103 -7.51 8.77 19.85
N LEU A 104 -8.80 9.00 19.70
CA LEU A 104 -9.70 9.38 20.81
C LEU A 104 -9.80 8.27 21.86
N LEU A 105 -9.99 7.01 21.46
CA LEU A 105 -10.02 5.87 22.38
C LEU A 105 -8.69 5.72 23.14
N ALA A 106 -7.59 5.99 22.48
CA ALA A 106 -6.26 5.97 23.06
C ALA A 106 -6.09 7.06 24.14
N SER A 107 -6.50 8.30 23.82
CA SER A 107 -6.39 9.43 24.75
C SER A 107 -7.21 9.26 26.03
N GLN A 108 -8.33 8.55 25.95
CA GLN A 108 -9.19 8.23 27.09
C GLN A 108 -8.71 7.00 27.90
N LYS A 109 -7.55 6.42 27.55
CA LYS A 109 -7.00 5.21 28.20
C LYS A 109 -7.97 4.00 28.20
N LEU A 110 -8.88 3.97 27.22
CA LEU A 110 -9.83 2.86 27.05
C LEU A 110 -9.19 1.64 26.36
N LEU A 111 -8.00 1.82 25.76
CA LEU A 111 -7.23 0.74 25.16
C LEU A 111 -6.19 0.23 26.15
N SER A 112 -6.15 -1.08 26.34
CA SER A 112 -5.18 -1.77 27.21
C SER A 112 -3.76 -1.85 26.62
N PHE A 113 -3.57 -1.42 25.35
CA PHE A 113 -2.32 -1.44 24.61
C PHE A 113 -1.98 -0.04 24.08
N GLN A 114 -0.70 0.19 23.81
CA GLN A 114 -0.26 1.46 23.22
C GLN A 114 -0.72 1.53 21.74
N PRO A 115 -1.43 2.60 21.37
CA PRO A 115 -1.89 2.76 19.99
C PRO A 115 -0.71 3.11 19.08
N GLU A 116 -0.50 2.26 18.09
CA GLU A 116 0.50 2.48 17.04
C GLU A 116 -0.19 2.70 15.70
N ILE A 117 0.39 3.58 14.88
CA ILE A 117 -0.10 3.85 13.52
C ILE A 117 -0.12 2.58 12.65
N GLY A 118 0.73 1.60 12.98
CA GLY A 118 0.77 0.31 12.29
C GLY A 118 -0.56 -0.44 12.31
N HIS A 119 -1.31 -0.36 13.40
CA HIS A 119 -2.63 -0.99 13.51
C HIS A 119 -3.64 -0.39 12.52
N LEU A 120 -3.62 0.94 12.35
CA LEU A 120 -4.46 1.62 11.38
C LEU A 120 -4.08 1.26 9.94
N ILE A 121 -2.81 1.22 9.64
CA ILE A 121 -2.31 0.82 8.30
C ILE A 121 -2.73 -0.62 7.99
N MET A 122 -2.65 -1.53 8.96
CA MET A 122 -3.08 -2.92 8.81
C MET A 122 -4.58 -3.02 8.53
N LEU A 123 -5.40 -2.27 9.27
CA LEU A 123 -6.85 -2.18 9.04
C LEU A 123 -7.14 -1.68 7.61
N MET A 124 -6.47 -0.62 7.17
CA MET A 124 -6.63 -0.09 5.83
C MET A 124 -6.22 -1.09 4.75
N ALA A 125 -5.11 -1.80 4.94
CA ALA A 125 -4.65 -2.83 4.01
C ALA A 125 -5.66 -3.97 3.88
N LEU A 126 -6.19 -4.48 4.99
CA LEU A 126 -7.22 -5.52 5.00
C LEU A 126 -8.51 -5.03 4.34
N THR A 127 -8.93 -3.81 4.62
CA THR A 127 -10.12 -3.18 4.00
C THR A 127 -9.95 -3.09 2.48
N PHE A 128 -8.77 -2.66 2.02
CA PHE A 128 -8.48 -2.57 0.59
C PHE A 128 -8.56 -3.93 -0.11
N VAL A 129 -7.94 -4.95 0.47
CA VAL A 129 -7.97 -6.32 -0.08
C VAL A 129 -9.40 -6.86 -0.12
N ALA A 130 -10.16 -6.69 0.96
CA ALA A 130 -11.56 -7.14 1.03
C ALA A 130 -12.45 -6.42 0.02
N ALA A 131 -12.34 -5.09 -0.10
CA ALA A 131 -13.12 -4.30 -1.04
C ALA A 131 -12.75 -4.62 -2.50
N ASN A 132 -11.48 -4.82 -2.80
CA ASN A 132 -11.02 -5.21 -4.14
C ASN A 132 -11.53 -6.62 -4.50
N TYR A 133 -11.43 -7.57 -3.57
CA TYR A 133 -11.96 -8.93 -3.77
C TYR A 133 -13.49 -8.94 -3.98
N ALA A 134 -14.24 -8.20 -3.17
CA ALA A 134 -15.70 -8.07 -3.32
C ALA A 134 -16.06 -7.43 -4.68
N GLY A 135 -15.34 -6.40 -5.10
CA GLY A 135 -15.49 -5.78 -6.41
C GLY A 135 -15.27 -6.77 -7.55
N THR A 136 -14.20 -7.55 -7.48
CA THR A 136 -13.87 -8.57 -8.49
C THR A 136 -14.94 -9.69 -8.55
N ARG A 137 -15.50 -10.10 -7.41
CA ARG A 137 -16.58 -11.09 -7.38
C ARG A 137 -17.90 -10.59 -7.95
N LYS A 138 -18.22 -9.32 -7.75
CA LYS A 138 -19.48 -8.73 -8.23
C LYS A 138 -19.57 -8.69 -9.76
N TYR A 139 -18.44 -8.67 -10.44
CA TYR A 139 -18.35 -8.52 -11.91
C TYR A 139 -17.85 -9.80 -12.62
N ARG A 140 -17.73 -10.91 -11.91
CA ARG A 140 -17.56 -12.26 -12.47
C ARG A 140 -18.90 -12.93 -12.69
#